data_27725faafb445b7011f32dcb554e560d
#
_entry.id   27725faafb445b7011f32dcb554e560d
#
_cell.length_a   1.000
_cell.length_b   1.000
_cell.length_c   1.000
_cell.angle_alpha   90.00
_cell.angle_beta   90.00
_cell.angle_gamma   90.00
#
_symmetry.space_group_name_H-M   'P 1'
#
loop_
_entity.id
_entity.type
_entity.pdbx_description
1 polymer ?
#
loop_
_entity_poly.entity_id
_entity_poly.type
_entity_poly.pdbx_seq_one_letter_code
_entity_poly.pdbx_strand_id
1 'polypeptide(L)'
;MIIRSWNLFHGNTVPPQRAEFLDEMLRLAGADDPDVLCLQVLPSWALGRFTAGDVAARPRIGPLPIPNELGRRLTGLNHGLLRSAFSGQGNAIQVSPRLRVLAHETLTLNPRRFRTAQSLALELGPVARLGWAKERRIVQALRLAEPGGRTFLVSNMHCTSYPADERLADAELLRAAWFAVSTAATEDVVVLAGDFNVRAARSRTLRDLTGPQWGFSEPGPGIDHILVRGATPSPLRRWPDDQRRHGDRLLSDHAPVELDVP
;
A
#
# COMPACT_ATOMS: atom_id res chain seq x y z
N MET A 1 -8.08 15.23 9.53
CA MET A 1 -8.32 13.82 9.12
C MET A 1 -7.05 13.03 9.29
N ILE A 2 -7.05 12.02 10.19
CA ILE A 2 -5.88 11.17 10.46
C ILE A 2 -5.81 10.05 9.43
N ILE A 3 -4.72 9.99 8.68
CA ILE A 3 -4.45 8.94 7.70
C ILE A 3 -3.25 8.13 8.18
N ARG A 4 -3.42 6.80 8.26
CA ARG A 4 -2.39 5.85 8.65
C ARG A 4 -2.15 4.84 7.54
N SER A 5 -0.89 4.51 7.27
CA SER A 5 -0.50 3.49 6.29
C SER A 5 0.41 2.46 6.92
N TRP A 6 0.17 1.17 6.63
CA TRP A 6 0.99 0.08 7.14
C TRP A 6 1.02 -1.13 6.21
N ASN A 7 2.21 -1.55 5.82
CA ASN A 7 2.43 -2.84 5.19
C ASN A 7 2.45 -3.93 6.27
N LEU A 8 1.47 -4.84 6.26
CA LEU A 8 1.24 -5.82 7.32
C LEU A 8 2.03 -7.12 7.15
N PHE A 9 2.87 -7.23 6.11
CA PHE A 9 3.72 -8.41 5.90
C PHE A 9 2.97 -9.75 6.06
N HIS A 10 1.76 -9.87 5.52
CA HIS A 10 0.83 -11.02 5.67
C HIS A 10 0.48 -11.38 7.13
N GLY A 11 0.59 -10.48 8.08
CA GLY A 11 0.44 -10.77 9.51
C GLY A 11 1.67 -11.43 10.12
N ASN A 12 2.85 -11.26 9.53
CA ASN A 12 4.08 -11.87 10.03
C ASN A 12 4.86 -10.95 10.98
N THR A 13 5.73 -11.55 11.79
CA THR A 13 6.62 -10.84 12.72
C THR A 13 8.07 -10.89 12.27
N VAL A 14 8.91 -10.06 12.91
CA VAL A 14 10.37 -10.11 12.79
C VAL A 14 10.97 -10.37 14.18
N PRO A 15 11.70 -11.50 14.36
CA PRO A 15 11.88 -12.60 13.41
C PRO A 15 10.58 -13.34 13.10
N PRO A 16 10.47 -14.01 11.92
CA PRO A 16 9.25 -14.68 11.50
C PRO A 16 8.91 -15.90 12.37
N GLN A 17 7.61 -16.18 12.52
CA GLN A 17 7.15 -17.39 13.21
C GLN A 17 5.91 -18.00 12.52
N ARG A 18 5.49 -19.20 12.95
CA ARG A 18 4.38 -19.94 12.32
C ARG A 18 3.02 -19.30 12.54
N ALA A 19 2.78 -18.75 13.74
CA ALA A 19 1.53 -18.04 14.01
C ALA A 19 1.41 -16.77 13.14
N GLU A 20 0.19 -16.43 12.79
CA GLU A 20 -0.11 -15.15 12.16
C GLU A 20 -0.63 -14.17 13.21
N PHE A 21 -0.29 -12.90 13.07
CA PHE A 21 -0.64 -11.82 14.00
C PHE A 21 -1.50 -10.76 13.33
N LEU A 22 -2.22 -11.12 12.27
CA LEU A 22 -3.01 -10.17 11.51
C LEU A 22 -4.04 -9.44 12.38
N ASP A 23 -4.77 -10.16 13.23
CA ASP A 23 -5.79 -9.57 14.09
C ASP A 23 -5.19 -8.61 15.12
N GLU A 24 -4.02 -8.94 15.67
CA GLU A 24 -3.27 -8.04 16.58
C GLU A 24 -2.78 -6.79 15.86
N MET A 25 -2.23 -6.94 14.64
CA MET A 25 -1.81 -5.82 13.81
C MET A 25 -2.99 -4.92 13.44
N LEU A 26 -4.15 -5.49 13.10
CA LEU A 26 -5.34 -4.72 12.77
C LEU A 26 -5.89 -3.96 13.98
N ARG A 27 -5.90 -4.61 15.16
CA ARG A 27 -6.28 -3.94 16.40
C ARG A 27 -5.36 -2.76 16.70
N LEU A 28 -4.06 -2.94 16.52
CA LEU A 28 -3.05 -1.90 16.71
C LEU A 28 -3.18 -0.79 15.66
N ALA A 29 -3.35 -1.15 14.38
CA ALA A 29 -3.54 -0.19 13.30
C ALA A 29 -4.78 0.69 13.51
N GLY A 30 -5.84 0.14 14.10
CA GLY A 30 -7.09 0.84 14.43
C GLY A 30 -7.05 1.61 15.76
N ALA A 31 -5.97 1.54 16.54
CA ALA A 31 -5.87 2.28 17.79
C ALA A 31 -5.95 3.79 17.53
N ASP A 32 -6.59 4.50 18.45
CA ASP A 32 -6.84 5.96 18.38
C ASP A 32 -7.74 6.39 17.19
N ASP A 33 -8.55 5.47 16.65
CA ASP A 33 -9.60 5.69 15.67
C ASP A 33 -9.18 6.57 14.47
N PRO A 34 -8.13 6.19 13.69
CA PRO A 34 -7.75 6.94 12.51
C PRO A 34 -8.91 6.99 11.50
N ASP A 35 -9.02 8.10 10.78
CA ASP A 35 -10.10 8.29 9.81
C ASP A 35 -9.98 7.37 8.60
N VAL A 36 -8.73 7.12 8.17
CA VAL A 36 -8.42 6.23 7.04
C VAL A 36 -7.19 5.38 7.34
N LEU A 37 -7.34 4.05 7.17
CA LEU A 37 -6.24 3.09 7.20
C LEU A 37 -5.95 2.59 5.79
N CYS A 38 -4.74 2.80 5.31
CA CYS A 38 -4.22 2.25 4.06
C CYS A 38 -3.32 1.04 4.38
N LEU A 39 -3.77 -0.17 4.04
CA LEU A 39 -3.12 -1.41 4.42
C LEU A 39 -2.60 -2.14 3.18
N GLN A 40 -1.39 -2.68 3.24
CA GLN A 40 -0.75 -3.42 2.16
C GLN A 40 -0.32 -4.81 2.62
N VAL A 41 -0.08 -5.70 1.65
CA VAL A 41 0.38 -7.08 1.87
C VAL A 41 -0.54 -7.87 2.81
N LEU A 42 -1.84 -7.66 2.64
CA LEU A 42 -2.86 -8.46 3.31
C LEU A 42 -3.04 -9.81 2.61
N PRO A 43 -3.22 -10.91 3.35
CA PRO A 43 -3.63 -12.16 2.75
C PRO A 43 -5.02 -12.02 2.10
N SER A 44 -5.21 -12.60 0.91
CA SER A 44 -6.43 -12.40 0.11
C SER A 44 -7.72 -12.83 0.82
N TRP A 45 -7.64 -13.79 1.75
CA TRP A 45 -8.80 -14.24 2.55
C TRP A 45 -9.31 -13.18 3.54
N ALA A 46 -8.49 -12.19 3.89
CA ALA A 46 -8.85 -11.15 4.85
C ALA A 46 -9.51 -9.93 4.20
N LEU A 47 -9.43 -9.77 2.88
CA LEU A 47 -9.79 -8.53 2.18
C LEU A 47 -11.28 -8.14 2.31
N GLY A 48 -12.17 -9.12 2.45
CA GLY A 48 -13.60 -8.85 2.66
C GLY A 48 -13.98 -8.23 4.01
N ARG A 49 -13.00 -7.99 4.89
CA ARG A 49 -13.21 -7.39 6.23
C ARG A 49 -13.14 -5.87 6.20
N PHE A 50 -12.77 -5.26 5.08
CA PHE A 50 -12.47 -3.82 4.98
C PHE A 50 -13.51 -3.08 4.12
N THR A 51 -13.57 -1.78 4.25
CA THR A 51 -14.42 -0.91 3.42
C THR A 51 -14.13 -1.13 1.93
N ALA A 52 -12.84 -1.22 1.56
CA ALA A 52 -12.42 -1.61 0.22
C ALA A 52 -11.21 -2.54 0.31
N GLY A 53 -11.34 -3.75 -0.25
CA GLY A 53 -10.26 -4.73 -0.30
C GLY A 53 -10.08 -5.27 -1.73
N ASP A 54 -8.90 -5.03 -2.32
CA ASP A 54 -8.60 -5.43 -3.70
C ASP A 54 -7.45 -6.44 -3.76
N VAL A 55 -7.65 -7.51 -4.53
CA VAL A 55 -6.63 -8.55 -4.73
C VAL A 55 -5.60 -8.07 -5.75
N ALA A 56 -4.35 -7.95 -5.32
CA ALA A 56 -3.21 -7.69 -6.19
C ALA A 56 -2.72 -8.97 -6.87
N ALA A 57 -2.36 -9.99 -6.09
CA ALA A 57 -1.85 -11.26 -6.59
C ALA A 57 -2.64 -12.44 -6.02
N ARG A 58 -2.92 -13.43 -6.87
CA ARG A 58 -3.52 -14.72 -6.47
C ARG A 58 -2.53 -15.84 -6.74
N PRO A 59 -2.44 -16.85 -5.85
CA PRO A 59 -1.66 -18.03 -6.14
C PRO A 59 -2.29 -18.78 -7.32
N ARG A 60 -1.46 -19.24 -8.25
CA ARG A 60 -1.88 -20.11 -9.34
C ARG A 60 -1.81 -21.58 -8.92
N ILE A 61 -2.48 -21.94 -7.82
CA ILE A 61 -2.57 -23.32 -7.35
C ILE A 61 -3.92 -23.88 -7.78
N GLY A 62 -3.97 -24.42 -8.97
CA GLY A 62 -5.16 -25.07 -9.54
C GLY A 62 -6.23 -24.08 -10.08
N PRO A 63 -7.31 -24.63 -10.65
CA PRO A 63 -8.37 -23.84 -11.28
C PRO A 63 -9.37 -23.22 -10.30
N LEU A 64 -9.34 -23.58 -9.03
CA LEU A 64 -10.34 -23.16 -8.03
C LEU A 64 -9.75 -22.16 -7.03
N PRO A 65 -10.53 -21.15 -6.62
CA PRO A 65 -10.15 -20.27 -5.53
C PRO A 65 -10.00 -21.07 -4.21
N ILE A 66 -8.92 -20.79 -3.46
CA ILE A 66 -8.73 -21.41 -2.13
C ILE A 66 -9.78 -20.83 -1.18
N PRO A 67 -10.58 -21.66 -0.47
CA PRO A 67 -11.49 -21.18 0.55
C PRO A 67 -10.77 -20.36 1.63
N ASN A 68 -11.41 -19.32 2.16
CA ASN A 68 -10.82 -18.41 3.13
C ASN A 68 -10.19 -19.11 4.33
N GLU A 69 -10.86 -20.10 4.90
CA GLU A 69 -10.35 -20.85 6.06
C GLU A 69 -9.11 -21.70 5.70
N LEU A 70 -9.10 -22.34 4.54
CA LEU A 70 -7.93 -23.06 4.06
C LEU A 70 -6.78 -22.09 3.76
N GLY A 71 -7.07 -20.93 3.16
CA GLY A 71 -6.10 -19.86 2.94
C GLY A 71 -5.47 -19.37 4.24
N ARG A 72 -6.27 -19.20 5.30
CA ARG A 72 -5.80 -18.83 6.64
C ARG A 72 -4.84 -19.87 7.21
N ARG A 73 -5.21 -21.15 7.18
CA ARG A 73 -4.35 -22.25 7.66
C ARG A 73 -3.04 -22.34 6.88
N LEU A 74 -3.10 -22.20 5.56
CA LEU A 74 -1.91 -22.21 4.70
C LEU A 74 -0.99 -20.99 4.96
N THR A 75 -1.56 -19.83 5.27
CA THR A 75 -0.79 -18.64 5.67
C THR A 75 -0.01 -18.91 6.96
N GLY A 76 -0.61 -19.57 7.94
CA GLY A 76 0.05 -19.96 9.20
C GLY A 76 1.14 -21.01 9.04
N LEU A 77 1.05 -21.88 8.03
CA LEU A 77 2.06 -22.91 7.76
C LEU A 77 3.25 -22.41 6.96
N ASN A 78 3.08 -21.30 6.26
CA ASN A 78 4.06 -20.83 5.29
C ASN A 78 4.87 -19.65 5.85
N HIS A 79 6.19 -19.81 5.91
CA HIS A 79 7.12 -18.82 6.46
C HIS A 79 7.78 -17.99 5.36
N GLY A 80 7.95 -16.69 5.61
CA GLY A 80 8.80 -15.80 4.84
C GLY A 80 8.35 -15.63 3.37
N LEU A 81 9.28 -15.76 2.44
CA LEU A 81 9.13 -15.44 1.01
C LEU A 81 8.00 -16.17 0.26
N LEU A 82 7.50 -17.28 0.79
CA LEU A 82 6.47 -18.10 0.14
C LEU A 82 5.04 -17.81 0.61
N ARG A 83 4.83 -16.92 1.58
CA ARG A 83 3.48 -16.67 2.13
C ARG A 83 2.47 -16.23 1.08
N SER A 84 2.86 -15.34 0.18
CA SER A 84 2.00 -14.89 -0.93
C SER A 84 1.70 -15.98 -1.95
N ALA A 85 2.56 -17.01 -2.05
CA ALA A 85 2.40 -18.09 -3.02
C ALA A 85 1.13 -18.94 -2.77
N PHE A 86 0.70 -19.07 -1.51
CA PHE A 86 -0.47 -19.89 -1.15
C PHE A 86 -1.73 -19.08 -0.88
N SER A 87 -1.61 -17.93 -0.24
CA SER A 87 -2.78 -17.12 0.16
C SER A 87 -3.13 -16.00 -0.80
N GLY A 88 -2.22 -15.65 -1.71
CA GLY A 88 -2.33 -14.40 -2.47
C GLY A 88 -2.15 -13.18 -1.56
N GLN A 89 -2.13 -12.00 -2.15
CA GLN A 89 -2.05 -10.73 -1.41
C GLN A 89 -2.88 -9.64 -2.06
N GLY A 90 -3.25 -8.67 -1.27
CA GLY A 90 -3.96 -7.49 -1.72
C GLY A 90 -3.71 -6.28 -0.84
N ASN A 91 -4.33 -5.19 -1.23
CA ASN A 91 -4.38 -3.95 -0.46
C ASN A 91 -5.80 -3.76 0.07
N ALA A 92 -5.93 -3.03 1.17
CA ALA A 92 -7.23 -2.64 1.70
C ALA A 92 -7.21 -1.20 2.21
N ILE A 93 -8.35 -0.54 2.13
CA ILE A 93 -8.62 0.73 2.81
C ILE A 93 -9.78 0.50 3.77
N GLN A 94 -9.56 0.85 5.03
CA GLN A 94 -10.61 0.95 6.04
C GLN A 94 -10.90 2.41 6.29
N VAL A 95 -12.17 2.75 6.34
CA VAL A 95 -12.64 4.13 6.51
C VAL A 95 -13.49 4.23 7.78
N SER A 96 -13.28 5.29 8.55
CA SER A 96 -14.12 5.62 9.71
C SER A 96 -15.58 5.81 9.28
N PRO A 97 -16.56 5.35 10.08
CA PRO A 97 -17.99 5.60 9.81
C PRO A 97 -18.38 7.09 9.71
N ARG A 98 -17.49 7.99 10.17
CA ARG A 98 -17.68 9.45 10.02
C ARG A 98 -17.58 9.93 8.57
N LEU A 99 -16.88 9.18 7.72
CA LEU A 99 -16.66 9.52 6.32
C LEU A 99 -17.60 8.74 5.42
N ARG A 100 -18.11 9.41 4.39
CA ARG A 100 -18.96 8.78 3.37
C ARG A 100 -18.12 8.42 2.15
N VAL A 101 -18.14 7.14 1.75
CA VAL A 101 -17.52 6.68 0.51
C VAL A 101 -18.38 7.10 -0.68
N LEU A 102 -17.79 7.82 -1.63
CA LEU A 102 -18.46 8.32 -2.85
C LEU A 102 -18.13 7.45 -4.06
N ALA A 103 -16.91 6.96 -4.18
CA ALA A 103 -16.44 6.13 -5.28
C ALA A 103 -15.27 5.23 -4.84
N HIS A 104 -15.09 4.11 -5.56
CA HIS A 104 -13.97 3.19 -5.41
C HIS A 104 -13.48 2.78 -6.79
N GLU A 105 -12.19 2.97 -7.04
CA GLU A 105 -11.53 2.59 -8.27
C GLU A 105 -10.22 1.86 -8.01
N THR A 106 -9.79 1.03 -8.96
CA THR A 106 -8.56 0.25 -8.86
C THR A 106 -7.83 0.23 -10.20
N LEU A 107 -6.51 0.44 -10.17
CA LEU A 107 -5.65 0.35 -11.35
C LEU A 107 -4.53 -0.67 -11.11
N THR A 108 -4.27 -1.53 -12.12
CA THR A 108 -3.06 -2.35 -12.15
C THR A 108 -1.85 -1.48 -12.52
N LEU A 109 -0.86 -1.39 -11.63
CA LEU A 109 0.33 -0.54 -11.82
C LEU A 109 1.29 -1.13 -12.87
N ASN A 110 1.42 -2.45 -12.92
CA ASN A 110 2.39 -3.15 -13.78
C ASN A 110 1.75 -4.13 -14.79
N PRO A 111 0.75 -3.71 -15.59
CA PRO A 111 0.20 -4.58 -16.63
C PRO A 111 1.27 -4.92 -17.68
N ARG A 112 1.12 -6.05 -18.37
CA ARG A 112 2.13 -6.57 -19.31
C ARG A 112 2.61 -5.53 -20.33
N ARG A 113 1.68 -4.79 -20.95
CA ARG A 113 2.02 -3.77 -21.96
C ARG A 113 2.91 -2.66 -21.36
N PHE A 114 2.56 -2.18 -20.16
CA PHE A 114 3.35 -1.17 -19.45
C PHE A 114 4.75 -1.69 -19.12
N ARG A 115 4.85 -2.90 -18.52
CA ARG A 115 6.14 -3.51 -18.20
C ARG A 115 7.03 -3.67 -19.46
N THR A 116 6.44 -4.10 -20.58
CA THR A 116 7.21 -4.25 -21.82
C THR A 116 7.77 -2.91 -22.31
N ALA A 117 6.93 -1.87 -22.39
CA ALA A 117 7.36 -0.55 -22.82
C ALA A 117 8.42 0.04 -21.88
N GLN A 118 8.16 0.02 -20.57
CA GLN A 118 9.10 0.56 -19.59
C GLN A 118 10.39 -0.26 -19.48
N SER A 119 10.35 -1.58 -19.68
CA SER A 119 11.56 -2.42 -19.70
C SER A 119 12.51 -2.06 -20.82
N LEU A 120 11.97 -1.61 -21.97
CA LEU A 120 12.78 -1.09 -23.07
C LEU A 120 13.33 0.30 -22.74
N ALA A 121 12.48 1.22 -22.29
CA ALA A 121 12.88 2.58 -21.96
C ALA A 121 13.91 2.67 -20.82
N LEU A 122 13.85 1.75 -19.85
CA LEU A 122 14.78 1.67 -18.72
C LEU A 122 15.97 0.73 -18.98
N GLU A 123 16.06 0.12 -20.16
CA GLU A 123 17.11 -0.83 -20.56
C GLU A 123 17.28 -1.98 -19.55
N LEU A 124 16.16 -2.52 -19.05
CA LEU A 124 16.19 -3.53 -17.99
C LEU A 124 16.74 -4.87 -18.49
N GLY A 125 17.65 -5.47 -17.73
CA GLY A 125 18.12 -6.83 -17.93
C GLY A 125 17.05 -7.90 -17.66
N PRO A 126 17.26 -9.16 -18.12
CA PRO A 126 16.28 -10.24 -17.98
C PRO A 126 15.84 -10.51 -16.54
N VAL A 127 16.76 -10.46 -15.59
CA VAL A 127 16.49 -10.72 -14.16
C VAL A 127 15.54 -9.65 -13.59
N ALA A 128 15.77 -8.37 -13.89
CA ALA A 128 14.90 -7.29 -13.45
C ALA A 128 13.49 -7.41 -14.06
N ARG A 129 13.40 -7.78 -15.35
CA ARG A 129 12.11 -8.03 -16.03
C ARG A 129 11.33 -9.18 -15.40
N LEU A 130 12.01 -10.27 -15.01
CA LEU A 130 11.39 -11.39 -14.28
C LEU A 130 10.94 -10.96 -12.89
N GLY A 131 11.77 -10.23 -12.14
CA GLY A 131 11.42 -9.68 -10.84
C GLY A 131 10.16 -8.81 -10.91
N TRP A 132 10.07 -7.94 -11.94
CA TRP A 132 8.89 -7.10 -12.16
C TRP A 132 7.63 -7.89 -12.60
N ALA A 133 7.82 -9.02 -13.25
CA ALA A 133 6.71 -9.88 -13.67
C ALA A 133 6.20 -10.83 -12.59
N LYS A 134 6.95 -11.00 -11.49
CA LYS A 134 6.65 -11.95 -10.42
C LYS A 134 5.28 -11.72 -9.78
N GLU A 135 4.94 -10.46 -9.54
CA GLU A 135 3.71 -10.10 -8.85
C GLU A 135 2.96 -8.98 -9.57
N ARG A 136 1.64 -9.05 -9.53
CA ARG A 136 0.78 -7.96 -9.97
C ARG A 136 0.73 -6.93 -8.86
N ARG A 137 0.90 -5.66 -9.22
CA ARG A 137 0.81 -4.50 -8.32
C ARG A 137 -0.40 -3.67 -8.69
N ILE A 138 -1.06 -3.14 -7.66
CA ILE A 138 -2.26 -2.31 -7.81
C ILE A 138 -2.14 -1.04 -6.98
N VAL A 139 -2.86 -0.02 -7.42
CA VAL A 139 -3.31 1.10 -6.61
C VAL A 139 -4.82 1.04 -6.55
N GLN A 140 -5.39 1.26 -5.38
CA GLN A 140 -6.83 1.47 -5.17
C GLN A 140 -7.04 2.90 -4.70
N ALA A 141 -8.16 3.51 -5.06
CA ALA A 141 -8.51 4.87 -4.68
C ALA A 141 -9.96 4.91 -4.18
N LEU A 142 -10.17 5.58 -3.05
CA LEU A 142 -11.49 5.92 -2.53
C LEU A 142 -11.69 7.43 -2.58
N ARG A 143 -12.79 7.87 -3.17
CA ARG A 143 -13.27 9.23 -3.01
C ARG A 143 -14.17 9.28 -1.77
N LEU A 144 -13.84 10.17 -0.84
CA LEU A 144 -14.45 10.27 0.48
C LEU A 144 -15.02 11.68 0.69
N ALA A 145 -16.08 11.81 1.49
CA ALA A 145 -16.59 13.09 1.94
C ALA A 145 -16.71 13.13 3.46
N GLU A 146 -16.23 14.23 4.06
CA GLU A 146 -16.47 14.59 5.45
C GLU A 146 -17.89 15.13 5.65
N PRO A 147 -18.44 15.12 6.89
CA PRO A 147 -19.72 15.72 7.20
C PRO A 147 -19.83 17.20 6.81
N GLY A 148 -18.72 17.94 6.83
CA GLY A 148 -18.62 19.34 6.41
C GLY A 148 -18.60 19.56 4.89
N GLY A 149 -18.69 18.50 4.09
CA GLY A 149 -18.73 18.56 2.63
C GLY A 149 -17.38 18.61 1.93
N ARG A 150 -16.25 18.68 2.67
CA ARG A 150 -14.91 18.59 2.09
C ARG A 150 -14.70 17.18 1.53
N THR A 151 -14.03 17.08 0.40
CA THR A 151 -13.81 15.80 -0.28
C THR A 151 -12.32 15.48 -0.44
N PHE A 152 -12.03 14.17 -0.44
CA PHE A 152 -10.70 13.62 -0.52
C PHE A 152 -10.68 12.47 -1.53
N LEU A 153 -9.59 12.35 -2.28
CA LEU A 153 -9.26 11.11 -2.97
C LEU A 153 -8.06 10.47 -2.26
N VAL A 154 -8.30 9.38 -1.55
CA VAL A 154 -7.24 8.62 -0.87
C VAL A 154 -6.87 7.41 -1.69
N SER A 155 -5.59 7.34 -2.10
CA SER A 155 -5.05 6.23 -2.87
C SER A 155 -4.08 5.41 -2.02
N ASN A 156 -4.27 4.09 -2.03
CA ASN A 156 -3.44 3.11 -1.35
C ASN A 156 -2.72 2.23 -2.37
N MET A 157 -1.40 2.12 -2.27
CA MET A 157 -0.58 1.36 -3.20
C MET A 157 0.49 0.52 -2.52
N HIS A 158 0.94 -0.53 -3.24
CA HIS A 158 2.14 -1.27 -2.92
C HIS A 158 2.91 -1.50 -4.22
N CYS A 159 4.03 -0.79 -4.39
CA CYS A 159 4.87 -0.89 -5.56
C CYS A 159 5.81 -2.11 -5.50
N THR A 160 6.44 -2.43 -6.62
CA THR A 160 7.31 -3.61 -6.72
C THR A 160 8.53 -3.49 -5.80
N SER A 161 8.69 -4.46 -4.90
CA SER A 161 9.90 -4.60 -4.09
C SER A 161 11.02 -5.26 -4.89
N TYR A 162 11.99 -4.46 -5.33
CA TYR A 162 13.20 -4.93 -6.01
C TYR A 162 14.38 -4.03 -5.61
N PRO A 163 15.02 -4.28 -4.47
CA PRO A 163 16.04 -3.39 -3.90
C PRO A 163 17.26 -3.16 -4.80
N ALA A 164 17.53 -4.06 -5.74
CA ALA A 164 18.63 -3.91 -6.71
C ALA A 164 18.34 -2.84 -7.77
N ASP A 165 17.05 -2.52 -8.04
CA ASP A 165 16.67 -1.51 -9.02
C ASP A 165 15.32 -0.88 -8.65
N GLU A 166 15.35 0.24 -7.93
CA GLU A 166 14.15 0.98 -7.49
C GLU A 166 13.40 1.65 -8.67
N ARG A 167 13.99 1.72 -9.89
CA ARG A 167 13.32 2.30 -11.07
C ARG A 167 12.02 1.60 -11.45
N LEU A 168 11.87 0.31 -11.08
CA LEU A 168 10.63 -0.43 -11.30
C LEU A 168 9.48 0.14 -10.45
N ALA A 169 9.74 0.34 -9.16
CA ALA A 169 8.79 0.94 -8.25
C ALA A 169 8.56 2.42 -8.58
N ASP A 170 9.60 3.14 -8.99
CA ASP A 170 9.52 4.56 -9.40
C ASP A 170 8.57 4.75 -10.60
N ALA A 171 8.64 3.87 -11.59
CA ALA A 171 7.71 3.90 -12.74
C ALA A 171 6.26 3.57 -12.34
N GLU A 172 6.06 2.65 -11.39
CA GLU A 172 4.74 2.32 -10.84
C GLU A 172 4.18 3.48 -10.00
N LEU A 173 5.01 4.16 -9.22
CA LEU A 173 4.63 5.34 -8.45
C LEU A 173 4.15 6.48 -9.35
N LEU A 174 4.88 6.78 -10.44
CA LEU A 174 4.44 7.79 -11.40
C LEU A 174 3.07 7.45 -11.99
N ARG A 175 2.86 6.18 -12.32
CA ARG A 175 1.58 5.69 -12.84
C ARG A 175 0.45 5.81 -11.80
N ALA A 176 0.74 5.52 -10.54
CA ALA A 176 -0.21 5.66 -9.45
C ALA A 176 -0.58 7.15 -9.20
N ALA A 177 0.41 8.04 -9.25
CA ALA A 177 0.19 9.49 -9.09
C ALA A 177 -0.69 10.04 -10.22
N TRP A 178 -0.42 9.67 -11.47
CA TRP A 178 -1.29 10.01 -12.60
C TRP A 178 -2.72 9.50 -12.44
N PHE A 179 -2.88 8.25 -12.01
CA PHE A 179 -4.18 7.67 -11.75
C PHE A 179 -4.93 8.46 -10.67
N ALA A 180 -4.30 8.73 -9.53
CA ALA A 180 -4.93 9.46 -8.43
C ALA A 180 -5.37 10.87 -8.87
N VAL A 181 -4.46 11.63 -9.52
CA VAL A 181 -4.79 13.00 -9.95
C VAL A 181 -5.86 13.02 -11.04
N SER A 182 -5.87 12.04 -11.96
CA SER A 182 -6.89 11.96 -13.02
C SER A 182 -8.26 11.48 -12.53
N THR A 183 -8.30 10.76 -11.41
CA THR A 183 -9.54 10.26 -10.79
C THR A 183 -10.16 11.29 -9.84
N ALA A 184 -9.34 12.18 -9.27
CA ALA A 184 -9.77 13.21 -8.35
C ALA A 184 -10.63 14.28 -9.05
N ALA A 185 -11.66 14.76 -8.35
CA ALA A 185 -12.34 16.00 -8.74
C ALA A 185 -11.45 17.21 -8.41
N THR A 186 -11.74 18.36 -9.02
CA THR A 186 -10.91 19.57 -8.90
C THR A 186 -10.79 20.06 -7.45
N GLU A 187 -11.84 19.87 -6.66
CA GLU A 187 -11.93 20.29 -5.26
C GLU A 187 -11.34 19.26 -4.26
N ASP A 188 -11.00 18.05 -4.71
CA ASP A 188 -10.54 17.00 -3.82
C ASP A 188 -9.12 17.28 -3.29
N VAL A 189 -8.92 17.04 -2.01
CA VAL A 189 -7.57 16.83 -1.47
C VAL A 189 -7.11 15.44 -1.89
N VAL A 190 -5.97 15.36 -2.58
CA VAL A 190 -5.44 14.09 -3.10
C VAL A 190 -4.37 13.54 -2.17
N VAL A 191 -4.55 12.29 -1.75
CA VAL A 191 -3.62 11.57 -0.88
C VAL A 191 -3.08 10.34 -1.60
N LEU A 192 -1.75 10.20 -1.64
CA LEU A 192 -1.05 9.00 -2.05
C LEU A 192 -0.43 8.36 -0.82
N ALA A 193 -0.83 7.15 -0.47
CA ALA A 193 -0.34 6.43 0.70
C ALA A 193 0.08 5.01 0.35
N GLY A 194 1.03 4.45 1.09
CA GLY A 194 1.41 3.05 0.97
C GLY A 194 2.91 2.79 1.03
N ASP A 195 3.24 1.55 0.69
CA ASP A 195 4.61 1.10 0.48
C ASP A 195 5.02 1.39 -0.97
N PHE A 196 5.75 2.48 -1.16
CA PHE A 196 6.20 2.90 -2.49
C PHE A 196 7.43 2.13 -2.97
N ASN A 197 8.13 1.43 -2.08
CA ASN A 197 9.39 0.72 -2.37
C ASN A 197 10.46 1.58 -3.05
N VAL A 198 10.40 2.91 -2.85
CA VAL A 198 11.39 3.88 -3.30
C VAL A 198 11.76 4.85 -2.18
N ARG A 199 13.02 5.25 -2.15
CA ARG A 199 13.55 6.26 -1.22
C ARG A 199 13.62 7.62 -1.88
N ALA A 200 13.26 8.68 -1.15
CA ALA A 200 13.29 10.05 -1.64
C ALA A 200 14.63 10.42 -2.30
N ALA A 201 15.76 10.01 -1.72
CA ALA A 201 17.09 10.29 -2.25
C ALA A 201 17.37 9.65 -3.62
N ARG A 202 16.66 8.58 -4.00
CA ARG A 202 16.87 7.83 -5.24
C ARG A 202 15.75 8.00 -6.27
N SER A 203 14.54 8.31 -5.82
CA SER A 203 13.37 8.42 -6.67
C SER A 203 13.35 9.75 -7.41
N ARG A 204 13.32 9.68 -8.74
CA ARG A 204 13.04 10.85 -9.57
C ARG A 204 11.58 11.26 -9.45
N THR A 205 10.69 10.28 -9.43
CA THR A 205 9.25 10.53 -9.33
C THR A 205 8.89 11.25 -8.02
N LEU A 206 9.44 10.85 -6.86
CA LEU A 206 9.18 11.57 -5.60
C LEU A 206 9.63 13.04 -5.68
N ARG A 207 10.80 13.31 -6.26
CA ARG A 207 11.25 14.71 -6.45
C ARG A 207 10.32 15.51 -7.38
N ASP A 208 9.85 14.87 -8.46
CA ASP A 208 8.93 15.53 -9.39
C ASP A 208 7.57 15.80 -8.71
N LEU A 209 7.06 14.84 -7.92
CA LEU A 209 5.78 14.96 -7.20
C LEU A 209 5.77 16.09 -6.17
N THR A 210 6.90 16.36 -5.50
CA THR A 210 7.02 17.48 -4.55
C THR A 210 7.27 18.82 -5.25
N GLY A 211 7.57 18.80 -6.54
CA GLY A 211 7.75 20.01 -7.35
C GLY A 211 6.43 20.76 -7.63
N PRO A 212 6.52 22.01 -8.09
CA PRO A 212 5.36 22.90 -8.25
C PRO A 212 4.33 22.40 -9.27
N GLN A 213 4.72 21.55 -10.22
CA GLN A 213 3.82 20.98 -11.21
C GLN A 213 2.82 20.01 -10.60
N TRP A 214 3.24 19.20 -9.62
CA TRP A 214 2.41 18.22 -8.94
C TRP A 214 1.87 18.71 -7.60
N GLY A 215 2.68 19.45 -6.83
CA GLY A 215 2.29 20.11 -5.59
C GLY A 215 1.95 19.17 -4.43
N PHE A 216 2.54 17.96 -4.39
CA PHE A 216 2.44 17.10 -3.24
C PHE A 216 3.36 17.52 -2.11
N SER A 217 3.02 17.16 -0.88
CA SER A 217 3.85 17.37 0.30
C SER A 217 5.16 16.56 0.26
N GLU A 218 6.13 16.93 1.08
CA GLU A 218 7.41 16.22 1.19
C GLU A 218 7.22 14.77 1.67
N PRO A 219 8.00 13.81 1.11
CA PRO A 219 7.98 12.42 1.54
C PRO A 219 8.67 12.27 2.90
N GLY A 220 8.21 11.30 3.68
CA GLY A 220 8.89 10.88 4.90
C GLY A 220 10.17 10.07 4.64
N PRO A 221 10.89 9.71 5.69
CA PRO A 221 12.03 8.82 5.60
C PRO A 221 11.60 7.38 5.25
N GLY A 222 12.46 6.63 4.52
CA GLY A 222 12.22 5.23 4.19
C GLY A 222 11.53 5.02 2.86
N ILE A 223 10.65 4.02 2.80
CA ILE A 223 9.93 3.59 1.59
C ILE A 223 8.41 3.61 1.76
N ASP A 224 7.94 3.79 2.99
CA ASP A 224 6.53 3.96 3.33
C ASP A 224 6.22 5.45 3.40
N HIS A 225 5.29 5.93 2.58
CA HIS A 225 5.01 7.35 2.44
C HIS A 225 3.52 7.66 2.48
N ILE A 226 3.19 8.88 2.89
CA ILE A 226 1.89 9.54 2.67
C ILE A 226 2.18 10.92 2.12
N LEU A 227 1.76 11.20 0.89
CA LEU A 227 1.89 12.48 0.23
C LEU A 227 0.52 13.11 0.06
N VAL A 228 0.42 14.41 0.29
CA VAL A 228 -0.85 15.16 0.24
C VAL A 228 -0.73 16.32 -0.73
N ARG A 229 -1.74 16.49 -1.58
CA ARG A 229 -1.89 17.63 -2.49
C ARG A 229 -3.22 18.34 -2.20
N GLY A 230 -3.22 19.65 -2.23
CA GLY A 230 -4.43 20.46 -1.97
C GLY A 230 -4.67 20.80 -0.50
N ALA A 231 -3.78 20.34 0.40
CA ALA A 231 -3.75 20.72 1.80
C ALA A 231 -2.33 20.63 2.36
N THR A 232 -2.08 21.30 3.49
CA THR A 232 -0.81 21.20 4.21
C THR A 232 -0.96 20.21 5.37
N PRO A 233 -0.41 18.99 5.25
CA PRO A 233 -0.50 18.01 6.31
C PRO A 233 0.45 18.32 7.48
N SER A 234 0.23 17.65 8.63
CA SER A 234 1.24 17.56 9.68
C SER A 234 2.49 16.82 9.16
N PRO A 235 3.65 16.96 9.82
CA PRO A 235 4.81 16.13 9.51
C PRO A 235 4.47 14.64 9.60
N LEU A 236 4.97 13.83 8.65
CA LEU A 236 4.79 12.40 8.66
C LEU A 236 5.45 11.79 9.91
N ARG A 237 4.67 11.11 10.73
CA ARG A 237 5.13 10.38 11.90
C ARG A 237 5.30 8.90 11.56
N ARG A 238 6.45 8.36 11.85
CA ARG A 238 6.71 6.91 11.83
C ARG A 238 6.65 6.36 13.24
N TRP A 239 5.93 5.26 13.44
CA TRP A 239 5.83 4.64 14.76
C TRP A 239 7.16 4.01 15.17
N PRO A 240 7.61 4.22 16.42
CA PRO A 240 8.78 3.56 16.95
C PRO A 240 8.52 2.06 17.19
N ASP A 241 9.59 1.30 17.30
CA ASP A 241 9.51 -0.16 17.40
C ASP A 241 8.82 -0.68 18.65
N ASP A 242 8.90 0.07 19.77
CA ASP A 242 8.26 -0.28 21.04
C ASP A 242 6.73 -0.24 20.96
N GLN A 243 6.15 0.61 20.10
CA GLN A 243 4.71 0.70 19.87
C GLN A 243 4.13 -0.45 19.04
N ARG A 244 4.96 -1.26 18.40
CA ARG A 244 4.54 -2.37 17.53
C ARG A 244 5.18 -3.71 17.92
N ARG A 245 5.45 -3.92 19.21
CA ARG A 245 5.97 -5.18 19.73
C ARG A 245 4.85 -6.11 20.17
N HIS A 246 5.11 -7.41 19.97
CA HIS A 246 4.39 -8.50 20.61
C HIS A 246 5.42 -9.44 21.25
N GLY A 247 5.60 -9.35 22.56
CA GLY A 247 6.71 -9.98 23.27
C GLY A 247 8.07 -9.46 22.78
N ASP A 248 8.94 -10.37 22.38
CA ASP A 248 10.28 -10.08 21.85
C ASP A 248 10.32 -9.76 20.35
N ARG A 249 9.14 -9.78 19.67
CA ARG A 249 9.02 -9.67 18.21
C ARG A 249 8.44 -8.34 17.79
N LEU A 250 8.83 -7.88 16.61
CA LEU A 250 8.18 -6.76 15.93
C LEU A 250 7.05 -7.27 15.04
N LEU A 251 5.91 -6.63 15.13
CA LEU A 251 4.80 -6.83 14.20
C LEU A 251 5.14 -6.17 12.87
N SER A 252 5.20 -6.95 11.80
CA SER A 252 5.68 -6.56 10.46
C SER A 252 7.17 -6.17 10.42
N ASP A 253 7.78 -6.21 9.25
CA ASP A 253 9.09 -5.62 8.92
C ASP A 253 8.99 -4.14 8.54
N HIS A 254 7.77 -3.62 8.38
CA HIS A 254 7.45 -2.20 8.19
C HIS A 254 6.87 -1.59 9.46
N ALA A 255 7.19 -0.33 9.72
CA ALA A 255 6.53 0.46 10.75
C ALA A 255 5.34 1.23 10.16
N PRO A 256 4.22 1.38 10.91
CA PRO A 256 3.16 2.29 10.50
C PRO A 256 3.69 3.71 10.33
N VAL A 257 3.16 4.40 9.33
CA VAL A 257 3.35 5.84 9.14
C VAL A 257 1.99 6.53 9.17
N GLU A 258 1.95 7.75 9.69
CA GLU A 258 0.71 8.52 9.77
C GLU A 258 0.94 10.01 9.71
N LEU A 259 -0.07 10.74 9.30
CA LEU A 259 -0.14 12.19 9.35
C LEU A 259 -1.59 12.65 9.54
N ASP A 260 -1.75 13.92 9.93
CA ASP A 260 -3.04 14.59 9.97
C ASP A 260 -3.16 15.59 8.82
N VAL A 261 -4.30 15.55 8.14
CA VAL A 261 -4.70 16.51 7.10
C VAL A 261 -5.79 17.40 7.71
N PRO A 262 -5.49 18.67 8.02
CA PRO A 262 -6.42 19.60 8.65
C PRO A 262 -7.61 19.93 7.77
#